data_246b5600781a0aa5ab0aa4d207b933e9
#
_entry.id   246b5600781a0aa5ab0aa4d207b933e9
#
_cell.length_a   1.000
_cell.length_b   1.000
_cell.length_c   1.000
_cell.angle_alpha   90.00
_cell.angle_beta   90.00
_cell.angle_gamma   90.00
#
_symmetry.space_group_name_H-M   'P 1'
#
loop_
_entity.id
_entity.type
_entity.pdbx_description
1 polymer ?
#
loop_
_entity_poly.entity_id
_entity_poly.type
_entity_poly.pdbx_seq_one_letter_code
_entity_poly.pdbx_strand_id
1 'polypeptide(L)'
;TIFDKSGKSMEVSYDAETHTFTEQTEANTISDSEREAALNAAKTNCLFMIEKASKADIAKYFDTSSDVYSVIVNLGNLWVQDNNGYRFTKEEVSDYARYSDDLFSAHVVLNLNVTRKDGTTKDFGYDQTLFFRKQDTGKWLVYDATNADVNAPVGKVRLTFMNGDTVLSSEFVKTDATELDTPLVSAPEGKVFIGWYRIDKYDNGTTYTMAFDPDENGHVTIPNGTTLEPMTLYALFETPSGTDATE
;
A
#
# COMPACT_ATOMS: atom_id res chain seq x y z
N THR A 1 -13.12 -23.44 10.67
CA THR A 1 -12.02 -24.03 9.86
C THR A 1 -11.97 -23.29 8.52
N ILE A 2 -10.82 -22.75 8.14
CA ILE A 2 -10.55 -22.17 6.83
C ILE A 2 -9.54 -23.10 6.12
N PHE A 3 -9.60 -23.13 4.79
CA PHE A 3 -8.69 -23.95 4.00
C PHE A 3 -7.80 -23.04 3.17
N ASP A 4 -6.50 -23.32 3.14
CA ASP A 4 -5.59 -22.69 2.21
C ASP A 4 -5.72 -23.26 0.78
N LYS A 5 -5.02 -22.65 -0.19
CA LYS A 5 -5.02 -23.13 -1.59
C LYS A 5 -4.48 -24.57 -1.76
N SER A 6 -3.77 -25.10 -0.76
CA SER A 6 -3.29 -26.50 -0.75
C SER A 6 -4.28 -27.48 -0.12
N GLY A 7 -5.42 -26.98 0.41
CA GLY A 7 -6.41 -27.77 1.11
C GLY A 7 -6.06 -28.04 2.59
N LYS A 8 -5.02 -27.40 3.13
CA LYS A 8 -4.68 -27.50 4.55
C LYS A 8 -5.68 -26.66 5.36
N SER A 9 -6.31 -27.29 6.35
CA SER A 9 -7.26 -26.62 7.23
C SER A 9 -6.56 -25.79 8.31
N MET A 10 -7.12 -24.64 8.62
CA MET A 10 -6.73 -23.79 9.74
C MET A 10 -7.92 -23.66 10.69
N GLU A 11 -7.69 -23.74 11.98
CA GLU A 11 -8.72 -23.46 12.98
C GLU A 11 -8.69 -21.98 13.33
N VAL A 12 -9.86 -21.36 13.25
CA VAL A 12 -10.08 -19.98 13.66
C VAL A 12 -11.11 -19.96 14.77
N SER A 13 -10.89 -19.17 15.80
CA SER A 13 -11.92 -18.87 16.78
C SER A 13 -12.69 -17.63 16.34
N TYR A 14 -14.02 -17.68 16.53
CA TYR A 14 -14.91 -16.55 16.30
C TYR A 14 -15.28 -15.92 17.64
N ASP A 15 -14.96 -14.64 17.79
CA ASP A 15 -15.42 -13.84 18.91
C ASP A 15 -16.75 -13.19 18.53
N ALA A 16 -17.83 -13.60 19.21
CA ALA A 16 -19.18 -13.11 18.92
C ALA A 16 -19.45 -11.70 19.47
N GLU A 17 -18.67 -11.20 20.43
CA GLU A 17 -18.82 -9.83 20.95
C GLU A 17 -18.18 -8.79 20.04
N THR A 18 -17.05 -9.13 19.45
CA THR A 18 -16.32 -8.24 18.56
C THR A 18 -16.57 -8.52 17.08
N HIS A 19 -17.31 -9.61 16.78
CA HIS A 19 -17.50 -10.13 15.41
C HIS A 19 -16.18 -10.41 14.67
N THR A 20 -15.11 -10.74 15.39
CA THR A 20 -13.80 -11.01 14.83
C THR A 20 -13.53 -12.51 14.74
N PHE A 21 -12.93 -12.92 13.65
CA PHE A 21 -12.23 -14.19 13.55
C PHE A 21 -10.81 -13.95 14.06
N THR A 22 -10.49 -14.51 15.22
CA THR A 22 -9.12 -14.48 15.74
C THR A 22 -8.50 -15.83 15.47
N GLU A 23 -7.44 -15.85 14.70
CA GLU A 23 -6.59 -17.02 14.65
C GLU A 23 -5.82 -17.11 15.98
N GLN A 24 -5.90 -18.27 16.60
CA GLN A 24 -5.20 -18.56 17.85
C GLN A 24 -3.74 -18.91 17.57
N THR A 25 -2.97 -17.95 17.12
CA THR A 25 -1.52 -18.07 17.17
C THR A 25 -0.98 -16.94 18.04
N GLU A 26 -0.01 -17.30 18.86
CA GLU A 26 0.71 -16.36 19.72
C GLU A 26 1.13 -15.15 18.92
N ALA A 27 0.54 -14.01 19.23
CA ALA A 27 0.77 -12.69 18.66
C ALA A 27 0.97 -12.66 17.12
N ASN A 28 0.22 -11.80 16.42
CA ASN A 28 0.41 -11.46 15.00
C ASN A 28 1.82 -10.84 14.77
N THR A 29 2.86 -11.60 15.08
CA THR A 29 4.25 -11.21 14.91
C THR A 29 4.89 -12.10 13.87
N ILE A 30 5.76 -11.51 13.09
CA ILE A 30 6.65 -12.25 12.20
C ILE A 30 8.09 -12.10 12.73
N SER A 31 8.91 -13.09 12.46
CA SER A 31 10.34 -13.03 12.75
C SER A 31 11.05 -11.99 11.88
N ASP A 32 12.23 -11.58 12.27
CA ASP A 32 13.06 -10.67 11.47
C ASP A 32 13.33 -11.24 10.07
N SER A 33 13.53 -12.56 9.95
CA SER A 33 13.76 -13.22 8.65
C SER A 33 12.52 -13.21 7.74
N GLU A 34 11.32 -13.30 8.31
CA GLU A 34 10.06 -13.19 7.56
C GLU A 34 9.80 -11.76 7.13
N ARG A 35 10.07 -10.80 8.01
CA ARG A 35 10.01 -9.38 7.70
C ARG A 35 10.99 -9.01 6.58
N GLU A 36 12.22 -9.53 6.65
CA GLU A 36 13.21 -9.35 5.60
C GLU A 36 12.78 -9.99 4.27
N ALA A 37 12.19 -11.18 4.31
CA ALA A 37 11.64 -11.83 3.12
C ALA A 37 10.55 -10.98 2.46
N ALA A 38 9.63 -10.39 3.24
CA ALA A 38 8.58 -9.52 2.73
C ALA A 38 9.17 -8.26 2.08
N LEU A 39 10.11 -7.61 2.77
CA LEU A 39 10.75 -6.40 2.27
C LEU A 39 11.54 -6.67 0.98
N ASN A 40 12.31 -7.74 0.94
CA ASN A 40 13.13 -8.11 -0.23
C ASN A 40 12.27 -8.51 -1.43
N ALA A 41 11.14 -9.19 -1.22
CA ALA A 41 10.20 -9.52 -2.29
C ALA A 41 9.63 -8.23 -2.91
N ALA A 42 9.11 -7.33 -2.11
CA ALA A 42 8.55 -6.06 -2.58
C ALA A 42 9.60 -5.18 -3.27
N LYS A 43 10.79 -5.04 -2.68
CA LYS A 43 11.91 -4.30 -3.29
C LYS A 43 12.31 -4.88 -4.64
N THR A 44 12.41 -6.22 -4.74
CA THR A 44 12.79 -6.87 -5.99
C THR A 44 11.73 -6.65 -7.07
N ASN A 45 10.44 -6.65 -6.70
CA ASN A 45 9.37 -6.29 -7.62
C ASN A 45 9.51 -4.84 -8.12
N CYS A 46 9.70 -3.87 -7.21
CA CYS A 46 9.96 -2.47 -7.59
C CYS A 46 11.17 -2.34 -8.53
N LEU A 47 12.26 -3.03 -8.22
CA LEU A 47 13.49 -3.00 -9.04
C LEU A 47 13.28 -3.65 -10.41
N PHE A 48 12.43 -4.68 -10.50
CA PHE A 48 12.05 -5.27 -11.78
C PHE A 48 11.28 -4.27 -12.66
N MET A 49 10.38 -3.50 -12.07
CA MET A 49 9.59 -2.47 -12.78
C MET A 49 10.45 -1.34 -13.37
N ILE A 50 11.66 -1.12 -12.86
CA ILE A 50 12.61 -0.13 -13.35
C ILE A 50 13.84 -0.74 -14.03
N GLU A 51 13.79 -1.99 -14.44
CA GLU A 51 14.89 -2.74 -15.12
C GLU A 51 16.18 -2.88 -14.30
N LYS A 52 16.10 -2.85 -12.96
CA LYS A 52 17.23 -3.07 -12.05
C LYS A 52 17.26 -4.47 -11.43
N ALA A 53 16.24 -5.27 -11.70
CA ALA A 53 16.21 -6.70 -11.37
C ALA A 53 15.77 -7.50 -12.60
N SER A 54 16.15 -8.76 -12.67
CA SER A 54 15.80 -9.70 -13.71
C SER A 54 14.64 -10.63 -13.29
N LYS A 55 14.07 -11.38 -14.24
CA LYS A 55 13.11 -12.44 -13.93
C LYS A 55 13.71 -13.50 -12.98
N ALA A 56 15.01 -13.76 -13.08
CA ALA A 56 15.71 -14.68 -12.18
C ALA A 56 15.80 -14.10 -10.74
N ASP A 57 15.84 -12.78 -10.59
CA ASP A 57 15.80 -12.15 -9.28
C ASP A 57 14.41 -12.23 -8.67
N ILE A 58 13.34 -11.99 -9.45
CA ILE A 58 11.96 -12.20 -9.02
C ILE A 58 11.74 -13.64 -8.56
N ALA A 59 12.23 -14.64 -9.32
CA ALA A 59 12.11 -16.07 -8.97
C ALA A 59 12.81 -16.46 -7.65
N LYS A 60 13.63 -15.59 -7.06
CA LYS A 60 14.21 -15.82 -5.74
C LYS A 60 13.22 -15.60 -4.60
N TYR A 61 12.19 -14.78 -4.82
CA TYR A 61 11.26 -14.33 -3.80
C TYR A 61 9.81 -14.68 -4.09
N PHE A 62 9.48 -15.02 -5.35
CA PHE A 62 8.14 -15.38 -5.79
C PHE A 62 8.08 -16.83 -6.24
N ASP A 63 6.99 -17.50 -5.90
CA ASP A 63 6.71 -18.85 -6.41
C ASP A 63 6.46 -18.77 -7.92
N THR A 64 7.33 -19.37 -8.71
CA THR A 64 7.28 -19.33 -10.18
C THR A 64 6.06 -20.02 -10.78
N SER A 65 5.34 -20.82 -10.00
CA SER A 65 4.08 -21.45 -10.39
C SER A 65 2.84 -20.61 -10.07
N SER A 66 3.02 -19.47 -9.37
CA SER A 66 1.92 -18.61 -8.94
C SER A 66 1.43 -17.66 -10.04
N ASP A 67 0.16 -17.27 -9.94
CA ASP A 67 -0.42 -16.27 -10.83
C ASP A 67 0.26 -14.91 -10.65
N VAL A 68 0.62 -14.54 -9.41
CA VAL A 68 1.29 -13.26 -9.14
C VAL A 68 2.65 -13.17 -9.82
N TYR A 69 3.44 -14.25 -9.83
CA TYR A 69 4.69 -14.31 -10.57
C TYR A 69 4.45 -14.09 -12.07
N SER A 70 3.45 -14.79 -12.63
CA SER A 70 3.11 -14.70 -14.05
C SER A 70 2.68 -13.27 -14.41
N VAL A 71 1.88 -12.63 -13.58
CA VAL A 71 1.48 -11.22 -13.78
C VAL A 71 2.69 -10.30 -13.78
N ILE A 72 3.56 -10.38 -12.75
CA ILE A 72 4.76 -9.51 -12.64
C ILE A 72 5.65 -9.65 -13.89
N VAL A 73 5.98 -10.86 -14.30
CA VAL A 73 6.92 -11.06 -15.41
C VAL A 73 6.34 -10.73 -16.78
N ASN A 74 5.01 -10.74 -16.92
CA ASN A 74 4.31 -10.38 -18.15
C ASN A 74 4.05 -8.87 -18.26
N LEU A 75 3.82 -8.18 -17.15
CA LEU A 75 3.66 -6.72 -17.13
C LEU A 75 4.96 -6.01 -17.53
N GLY A 76 6.11 -6.61 -17.23
CA GLY A 76 7.42 -6.05 -17.59
C GLY A 76 7.72 -4.73 -16.89
N ASN A 77 8.47 -3.88 -17.56
CA ASN A 77 9.03 -2.64 -17.03
C ASN A 77 8.05 -1.48 -17.22
N LEU A 78 7.10 -1.33 -16.30
CA LEU A 78 6.03 -0.35 -16.47
C LEU A 78 6.42 1.07 -16.01
N TRP A 79 7.43 1.19 -15.13
CA TRP A 79 7.70 2.48 -14.50
C TRP A 79 8.71 3.34 -15.25
N VAL A 80 9.97 2.98 -15.18
CA VAL A 80 11.04 3.77 -15.81
C VAL A 80 12.08 2.84 -16.44
N GLN A 81 12.26 2.96 -17.76
CA GLN A 81 13.21 2.15 -18.52
C GLN A 81 14.60 2.78 -18.64
N ASP A 82 14.72 4.09 -18.51
CA ASP A 82 15.99 4.80 -18.66
C ASP A 82 16.41 5.53 -17.38
N ASN A 83 16.77 4.79 -16.35
CA ASN A 83 17.18 5.33 -15.07
C ASN A 83 18.70 5.25 -14.86
N ASN A 84 19.26 6.25 -14.15
CA ASN A 84 20.66 6.31 -13.70
C ASN A 84 20.84 5.87 -12.25
N GLY A 85 19.77 5.88 -11.46
CA GLY A 85 19.83 5.53 -10.05
C GLY A 85 18.46 5.45 -9.41
N TYR A 86 18.44 4.91 -8.22
CA TYR A 86 17.22 4.81 -7.42
C TYR A 86 17.55 4.86 -5.92
N ARG A 87 16.55 5.20 -5.12
CA ARG A 87 16.62 5.16 -3.67
C ARG A 87 15.24 4.84 -3.10
N PHE A 88 15.16 3.90 -2.17
CA PHE A 88 13.97 3.72 -1.34
C PHE A 88 13.93 4.83 -0.29
N THR A 89 12.82 5.55 -0.23
CA THR A 89 12.61 6.69 0.68
C THR A 89 11.65 6.34 1.81
N LYS A 90 10.86 5.27 1.65
CA LYS A 90 10.03 4.64 2.68
C LYS A 90 10.11 3.13 2.53
N GLU A 91 10.22 2.44 3.67
CA GLU A 91 10.22 0.99 3.77
C GLU A 91 9.46 0.60 5.04
N GLU A 92 8.27 0.08 4.89
CA GLU A 92 7.39 -0.31 5.98
C GLU A 92 6.82 -1.70 5.74
N VAL A 93 6.82 -2.54 6.79
CA VAL A 93 6.18 -3.84 6.80
C VAL A 93 5.31 -3.90 8.04
N SER A 94 4.01 -4.12 7.86
CA SER A 94 2.99 -4.05 8.90
C SER A 94 1.88 -5.08 8.68
N ASP A 95 0.86 -5.06 9.54
CA ASP A 95 -0.39 -5.80 9.42
C ASP A 95 -0.18 -7.29 9.12
N TYR A 96 0.60 -7.92 9.99
CA TYR A 96 0.95 -9.33 9.88
C TYR A 96 -0.24 -10.22 10.23
N ALA A 97 -0.42 -11.28 9.45
CA ALA A 97 -1.29 -12.38 9.81
C ALA A 97 -0.57 -13.70 9.59
N ARG A 98 -0.45 -14.50 10.65
CA ARG A 98 0.09 -15.86 10.58
C ARG A 98 -1.06 -16.84 10.49
N TYR A 99 -1.07 -17.65 9.45
CA TYR A 99 -2.12 -18.65 9.20
C TYR A 99 -1.67 -20.06 9.61
N SER A 100 -0.38 -20.33 9.58
CA SER A 100 0.26 -21.56 10.04
C SER A 100 1.78 -21.38 10.12
N ASP A 101 2.50 -22.42 10.53
CA ASP A 101 3.98 -22.44 10.55
C ASP A 101 4.60 -22.23 9.15
N ASP A 102 3.81 -22.50 8.10
CA ASP A 102 4.24 -22.44 6.70
C ASP A 102 3.56 -21.33 5.89
N LEU A 103 2.67 -20.54 6.52
CA LEU A 103 1.89 -19.51 5.84
C LEU A 103 1.79 -18.24 6.70
N PHE A 104 2.12 -17.10 6.11
CA PHE A 104 1.83 -15.79 6.68
C PHE A 104 1.53 -14.77 5.58
N SER A 105 0.97 -13.65 5.95
CA SER A 105 0.90 -12.46 5.12
C SER A 105 1.48 -11.25 5.84
N ALA A 106 1.91 -10.27 5.06
CA ALA A 106 2.38 -8.98 5.55
C ALA A 106 2.03 -7.89 4.55
N HIS A 107 1.62 -6.73 5.04
CA HIS A 107 1.42 -5.54 4.25
C HIS A 107 2.74 -4.79 4.09
N VAL A 108 3.12 -4.45 2.87
CA VAL A 108 4.37 -3.79 2.55
C VAL A 108 4.10 -2.47 1.82
N VAL A 109 4.63 -1.38 2.37
CA VAL A 109 4.60 -0.06 1.74
C VAL A 109 6.03 0.38 1.46
N LEU A 110 6.32 0.70 0.20
CA LEU A 110 7.60 1.26 -0.23
C LEU A 110 7.37 2.54 -1.02
N ASN A 111 8.26 3.52 -0.86
CA ASN A 111 8.40 4.62 -1.81
C ASN A 111 9.77 4.52 -2.47
N LEU A 112 9.80 4.60 -3.80
CA LEU A 112 10.97 4.50 -4.63
C LEU A 112 11.17 5.79 -5.42
N ASN A 113 12.24 6.52 -5.15
CA ASN A 113 12.66 7.67 -5.94
C ASN A 113 13.63 7.19 -7.02
N VAL A 114 13.33 7.48 -8.28
CA VAL A 114 14.11 7.09 -9.44
C VAL A 114 14.69 8.32 -10.13
N THR A 115 16.00 8.33 -10.34
CA THR A 115 16.69 9.35 -11.12
C THR A 115 16.79 8.89 -12.58
N ARG A 116 16.26 9.67 -13.50
CA ARG A 116 16.34 9.43 -14.94
C ARG A 116 17.69 9.85 -15.51
N LYS A 117 17.98 9.45 -16.75
CA LYS A 117 19.21 9.81 -17.45
C LYS A 117 19.34 11.31 -17.71
N ASP A 118 18.23 12.01 -17.85
CA ASP A 118 18.18 13.47 -18.03
C ASP A 118 18.36 14.25 -16.70
N GLY A 119 18.56 13.54 -15.58
CA GLY A 119 18.75 14.12 -14.25
C GLY A 119 17.44 14.42 -13.49
N THR A 120 16.29 14.28 -14.13
CA THR A 120 14.99 14.43 -13.44
C THR A 120 14.73 13.24 -12.51
N THR A 121 13.89 13.45 -11.51
CA THR A 121 13.47 12.38 -10.58
C THR A 121 11.98 12.09 -10.72
N LYS A 122 11.61 10.85 -10.43
CA LYS A 122 10.22 10.43 -10.30
C LYS A 122 10.05 9.50 -9.11
N ASP A 123 8.98 9.71 -8.36
CA ASP A 123 8.62 8.86 -7.24
C ASP A 123 7.56 7.83 -7.66
N PHE A 124 7.64 6.63 -7.07
CA PHE A 124 6.70 5.54 -7.24
C PHE A 124 6.35 4.96 -5.88
N GLY A 125 5.07 4.71 -5.65
CA GLY A 125 4.56 4.01 -4.47
C GLY A 125 4.32 2.53 -4.76
N TYR A 126 4.57 1.69 -3.77
CA TYR A 126 4.20 0.29 -3.72
C TYR A 126 3.41 0.08 -2.43
N ASP A 127 2.23 -0.51 -2.52
CA ASP A 127 1.31 -0.72 -1.40
C ASP A 127 0.54 -2.01 -1.65
N GLN A 128 0.99 -3.12 -1.05
CA GLN A 128 0.40 -4.43 -1.25
C GLN A 128 0.51 -5.32 -0.01
N THR A 129 -0.48 -6.19 0.19
CA THR A 129 -0.39 -7.34 1.08
C THR A 129 0.16 -8.53 0.30
N LEU A 130 1.27 -9.07 0.76
CA LEU A 130 1.94 -10.24 0.20
C LEU A 130 1.67 -11.47 1.04
N PHE A 131 1.36 -12.59 0.40
CA PHE A 131 1.13 -13.89 1.03
C PHE A 131 2.30 -14.82 0.79
N PHE A 132 2.86 -15.35 1.86
CA PHE A 132 4.08 -16.15 1.84
C PHE A 132 3.79 -17.61 2.19
N ARG A 133 4.42 -18.51 1.44
CA ARG A 133 4.46 -19.95 1.73
C ARG A 133 5.90 -20.39 1.93
N LYS A 134 6.13 -21.16 3.00
CA LYS A 134 7.43 -21.77 3.27
C LYS A 134 7.64 -22.98 2.37
N GLN A 135 8.79 -23.03 1.74
CA GLN A 135 9.21 -24.18 0.94
C GLN A 135 9.87 -25.24 1.82
N ASP A 136 10.01 -26.46 1.33
CA ASP A 136 10.72 -27.56 2.04
C ASP A 136 12.16 -27.21 2.40
N THR A 137 12.76 -26.28 1.66
CA THR A 137 14.09 -25.71 1.94
C THR A 137 14.11 -24.72 3.10
N GLY A 138 12.96 -24.43 3.70
CA GLY A 138 12.79 -23.41 4.72
C GLY A 138 12.67 -21.97 4.19
N LYS A 139 12.73 -21.77 2.88
CA LYS A 139 12.66 -20.47 2.25
C LYS A 139 11.20 -20.00 2.10
N TRP A 140 10.96 -18.73 2.34
CA TRP A 140 9.67 -18.09 2.12
C TRP A 140 9.56 -17.54 0.70
N LEU A 141 8.48 -17.89 -0.01
CA LEU A 141 8.18 -17.36 -1.34
C LEU A 141 6.77 -16.75 -1.35
N VAL A 142 6.63 -15.62 -2.05
CA VAL A 142 5.32 -15.01 -2.32
C VAL A 142 4.56 -15.90 -3.30
N TYR A 143 3.37 -16.34 -2.92
CA TYR A 143 2.49 -17.12 -3.79
C TYR A 143 1.23 -16.37 -4.20
N ASP A 144 0.90 -15.26 -3.51
CA ASP A 144 -0.23 -14.39 -3.84
C ASP A 144 0.03 -12.96 -3.36
N ALA A 145 -0.65 -11.99 -3.96
CA ALA A 145 -0.58 -10.59 -3.57
C ALA A 145 -1.91 -9.89 -3.86
N THR A 146 -2.27 -8.91 -3.04
CA THR A 146 -3.48 -8.13 -3.21
C THR A 146 -3.33 -6.71 -2.69
N ASN A 147 -4.06 -5.78 -3.30
CA ASN A 147 -4.27 -4.43 -2.76
C ASN A 147 -5.48 -4.38 -1.79
N ALA A 148 -6.21 -5.47 -1.63
CA ALA A 148 -7.34 -5.54 -0.70
C ALA A 148 -6.85 -5.67 0.75
N ASP A 149 -7.56 -5.06 1.67
CA ASP A 149 -7.26 -5.09 3.10
C ASP A 149 -7.80 -6.35 3.77
N VAL A 150 -7.23 -7.50 3.41
CA VAL A 150 -7.67 -8.81 3.93
C VAL A 150 -7.40 -8.99 5.42
N ASN A 151 -6.53 -8.17 6.00
CA ASN A 151 -6.18 -8.18 7.42
C ASN A 151 -6.77 -6.96 8.16
N ALA A 152 -7.71 -6.24 7.55
CA ALA A 152 -8.34 -5.10 8.19
C ALA A 152 -9.06 -5.52 9.48
N PRO A 153 -8.79 -4.85 10.62
CA PRO A 153 -9.54 -5.09 11.85
C PRO A 153 -11.02 -4.78 11.64
N VAL A 154 -11.89 -5.54 12.32
CA VAL A 154 -13.33 -5.32 12.23
C VAL A 154 -13.70 -3.88 12.63
N GLY A 155 -14.57 -3.24 11.86
CA GLY A 155 -14.99 -1.85 12.08
C GLY A 155 -13.92 -0.81 11.70
N LYS A 156 -12.86 -1.24 11.02
CA LYS A 156 -11.84 -0.34 10.46
C LYS A 156 -11.72 -0.48 8.95
N VAL A 157 -11.29 0.60 8.32
CA VAL A 157 -10.98 0.67 6.89
C VAL A 157 -9.63 1.34 6.70
N ARG A 158 -8.94 1.00 5.62
CA ARG A 158 -7.67 1.63 5.28
C ARG A 158 -7.91 2.92 4.53
N LEU A 159 -7.21 3.96 4.96
CA LEU A 159 -7.03 5.19 4.21
C LEU A 159 -5.57 5.32 3.80
N THR A 160 -5.33 5.45 2.49
CA THR A 160 -3.99 5.65 1.95
C THR A 160 -3.89 7.06 1.39
N PHE A 161 -2.94 7.84 1.90
CA PHE A 161 -2.72 9.22 1.49
C PHE A 161 -1.50 9.31 0.56
N MET A 162 -1.71 9.89 -0.62
CA MET A 162 -0.72 9.98 -1.69
C MET A 162 -0.37 11.43 -2.01
N ASN A 163 0.91 11.68 -2.27
CA ASN A 163 1.36 12.90 -2.93
C ASN A 163 1.98 12.52 -4.28
N GLY A 164 1.25 12.75 -5.36
CA GLY A 164 1.56 12.16 -6.65
C GLY A 164 1.57 10.63 -6.57
N ASP A 165 2.70 10.01 -6.91
CA ASP A 165 2.87 8.56 -6.85
C ASP A 165 3.50 8.08 -5.53
N THR A 166 3.69 8.96 -4.53
CA THR A 166 4.33 8.64 -3.25
C THR A 166 3.29 8.38 -2.16
N VAL A 167 3.39 7.25 -1.47
CA VAL A 167 2.58 6.96 -0.28
C VAL A 167 3.13 7.76 0.91
N LEU A 168 2.31 8.67 1.47
CA LEU A 168 2.65 9.43 2.66
C LEU A 168 2.30 8.67 3.93
N SER A 169 1.05 8.19 4.02
CA SER A 169 0.61 7.26 5.07
C SER A 169 -0.40 6.26 4.52
N SER A 170 -0.50 5.11 5.19
CA SER A 170 -1.50 4.07 4.90
C SER A 170 -1.87 3.44 6.24
N GLU A 171 -3.05 3.71 6.76
CA GLU A 171 -3.43 3.36 8.11
C GLU A 171 -4.88 2.94 8.24
N PHE A 172 -5.18 2.16 9.28
CA PHE A 172 -6.54 1.76 9.61
C PHE A 172 -7.22 2.76 10.52
N VAL A 173 -8.34 3.31 10.06
CA VAL A 173 -9.22 4.19 10.81
C VAL A 173 -10.56 3.51 11.10
N LYS A 174 -11.27 3.93 12.13
CA LYS A 174 -12.62 3.41 12.41
C LYS A 174 -13.59 3.85 11.31
N THR A 175 -14.51 2.95 10.91
CA THR A 175 -15.54 3.26 9.90
C THR A 175 -16.50 4.36 10.36
N ASP A 176 -16.67 4.53 11.65
CA ASP A 176 -17.54 5.53 12.30
C ASP A 176 -16.75 6.69 12.93
N ALA A 177 -15.50 6.90 12.53
CA ALA A 177 -14.69 8.00 13.05
C ALA A 177 -15.38 9.33 12.79
N THR A 178 -15.40 10.19 13.80
CA THR A 178 -15.91 11.57 13.72
C THR A 178 -14.81 12.59 13.53
N GLU A 179 -13.58 12.18 13.74
CA GLU A 179 -12.37 12.98 13.61
C GLU A 179 -11.24 12.14 12.97
N LEU A 180 -10.38 12.79 12.22
CA LEU A 180 -9.26 12.15 11.52
C LEU A 180 -8.10 13.14 11.42
N ASP A 181 -6.88 12.68 11.70
CA ASP A 181 -5.67 13.43 11.39
C ASP A 181 -5.12 12.96 10.04
N THR A 182 -4.88 13.90 9.13
CA THR A 182 -4.30 13.61 7.82
C THR A 182 -2.82 14.03 7.78
N PRO A 183 -1.99 13.43 6.90
CA PRO A 183 -0.61 13.85 6.76
C PRO A 183 -0.51 15.34 6.37
N LEU A 184 0.44 16.05 6.96
CA LEU A 184 0.78 17.39 6.51
C LEU A 184 1.59 17.32 5.20
N VAL A 185 1.21 18.15 4.23
CA VAL A 185 1.82 18.14 2.89
C VAL A 185 2.41 19.52 2.60
N SER A 186 3.67 19.52 2.18
CA SER A 186 4.30 20.75 1.67
C SER A 186 3.87 20.97 0.23
N ALA A 187 3.25 22.14 -0.04
CA ALA A 187 2.87 22.49 -1.39
C ALA A 187 4.12 22.82 -2.23
N PRO A 188 4.12 22.48 -3.53
CA PRO A 188 5.13 22.93 -4.48
C PRO A 188 5.18 24.46 -4.53
N GLU A 189 6.32 25.03 -4.98
CA GLU A 189 6.51 26.46 -5.13
C GLU A 189 5.38 27.09 -5.97
N GLY A 190 4.80 28.16 -5.46
CA GLY A 190 3.71 28.90 -6.09
C GLY A 190 2.35 28.21 -6.04
N LYS A 191 2.20 27.15 -5.24
CA LYS A 191 0.93 26.44 -5.05
C LYS A 191 0.50 26.41 -3.60
N VAL A 192 -0.79 26.19 -3.37
CA VAL A 192 -1.40 25.93 -2.07
C VAL A 192 -2.05 24.56 -2.08
N PHE A 193 -1.97 23.85 -0.96
CA PHE A 193 -2.70 22.61 -0.77
C PHE A 193 -4.18 22.94 -0.58
N ILE A 194 -5.06 22.20 -1.29
CA ILE A 194 -6.51 22.46 -1.29
C ILE A 194 -7.33 21.27 -0.76
N GLY A 195 -6.67 20.24 -0.28
CA GLY A 195 -7.33 19.11 0.36
C GLY A 195 -6.98 17.75 -0.24
N TRP A 196 -7.62 16.73 0.32
CA TRP A 196 -7.48 15.33 -0.08
C TRP A 196 -8.63 14.92 -0.97
N TYR A 197 -8.33 14.36 -2.14
CA TYR A 197 -9.28 14.02 -3.17
C TYR A 197 -9.23 12.55 -3.52
N ARG A 198 -10.41 11.96 -3.72
CA ARG A 198 -10.57 10.67 -4.38
C ARG A 198 -10.59 10.87 -5.88
N ILE A 199 -9.94 9.96 -6.61
CA ILE A 199 -9.93 9.94 -8.07
C ILE A 199 -10.84 8.81 -8.53
N ASP A 200 -11.95 9.17 -9.16
CA ASP A 200 -12.86 8.23 -9.79
C ASP A 200 -12.62 8.22 -11.29
N LYS A 201 -12.36 7.05 -11.87
CA LYS A 201 -12.14 6.87 -13.31
C LYS A 201 -13.39 6.27 -13.93
N TYR A 202 -13.94 6.94 -14.93
CA TYR A 202 -15.10 6.51 -15.71
C TYR A 202 -14.72 6.39 -17.17
N ASP A 203 -15.54 5.70 -17.99
CA ASP A 203 -15.33 5.57 -19.45
C ASP A 203 -15.28 6.94 -20.17
N ASN A 204 -15.92 7.95 -19.62
CA ASN A 204 -16.00 9.31 -20.16
C ASN A 204 -15.00 10.30 -19.51
N GLY A 205 -14.10 9.83 -18.64
CA GLY A 205 -13.09 10.68 -18.04
C GLY A 205 -12.75 10.37 -16.60
N THR A 206 -11.94 11.24 -16.00
CA THR A 206 -11.52 11.18 -14.59
C THR A 206 -12.20 12.30 -13.83
N THR A 207 -12.80 11.96 -12.68
CA THR A 207 -13.41 12.93 -11.77
C THR A 207 -12.58 12.98 -10.48
N TYR A 208 -12.33 14.18 -10.00
CA TYR A 208 -11.71 14.44 -8.71
C TYR A 208 -12.80 14.88 -7.73
N THR A 209 -13.01 14.07 -6.70
CA THR A 209 -14.00 14.36 -5.67
C THR A 209 -13.28 14.66 -4.36
N MET A 210 -13.51 15.86 -3.77
CA MET A 210 -12.98 16.20 -2.46
C MET A 210 -13.53 15.20 -1.44
N ALA A 211 -12.61 14.56 -0.72
CA ALA A 211 -12.95 13.63 0.35
C ALA A 211 -12.76 14.29 1.71
N PHE A 212 -11.63 14.99 1.91
CA PHE A 212 -11.33 15.68 3.16
C PHE A 212 -10.71 17.05 2.89
N ASP A 213 -11.17 18.03 3.69
CA ASP A 213 -10.64 19.38 3.75
C ASP A 213 -10.08 19.61 5.16
N PRO A 214 -8.79 19.33 5.40
CA PRO A 214 -8.18 19.46 6.71
C PRO A 214 -7.88 20.92 7.06
N ASP A 215 -7.85 21.20 8.35
CA ASP A 215 -7.33 22.46 8.86
C ASP A 215 -5.79 22.56 8.70
N GLU A 216 -5.20 23.66 9.17
CA GLU A 216 -3.76 23.90 9.09
C GLU A 216 -2.90 22.88 9.85
N ASN A 217 -3.48 22.10 10.77
CA ASN A 217 -2.83 21.04 11.53
C ASN A 217 -3.07 19.65 10.93
N GLY A 218 -3.82 19.56 9.83
CA GLY A 218 -4.18 18.30 9.19
C GLY A 218 -5.42 17.63 9.78
N HIS A 219 -6.12 18.30 10.69
CA HIS A 219 -7.30 17.76 11.37
C HIS A 219 -8.57 17.92 10.53
N VAL A 220 -9.36 16.84 10.46
CA VAL A 220 -10.63 16.76 9.72
C VAL A 220 -11.74 16.35 10.67
N THR A 221 -12.83 17.09 10.66
CA THR A 221 -14.09 16.69 11.31
C THR A 221 -14.98 15.99 10.30
N ILE A 222 -15.39 14.78 10.63
CA ILE A 222 -16.26 13.94 9.78
C ILE A 222 -17.71 14.07 10.26
N PRO A 223 -18.67 14.40 9.38
CA PRO A 223 -20.08 14.55 9.79
C PRO A 223 -20.63 13.28 10.44
N ASN A 224 -21.38 13.45 11.52
CA ASN A 224 -22.05 12.34 12.20
C ASN A 224 -22.92 11.52 11.25
N GLY A 225 -22.81 10.20 11.32
CA GLY A 225 -23.54 9.28 10.48
C GLY A 225 -22.84 8.98 9.13
N THR A 226 -21.68 9.58 8.88
CA THR A 226 -20.82 9.18 7.76
C THR A 226 -20.17 7.84 8.08
N THR A 227 -20.21 6.91 7.14
CA THR A 227 -19.45 5.66 7.21
C THR A 227 -18.26 5.78 6.27
N LEU A 228 -17.06 5.67 6.80
CA LEU A 228 -15.84 5.65 6.00
C LEU A 228 -15.71 4.32 5.26
N GLU A 229 -15.24 4.39 4.02
CA GLU A 229 -14.91 3.25 3.19
C GLU A 229 -13.40 3.22 2.89
N PRO A 230 -12.82 2.07 2.52
CA PRO A 230 -11.42 2.02 2.06
C PRO A 230 -11.22 2.96 0.88
N MET A 231 -10.22 3.82 0.95
CA MET A 231 -9.95 4.74 -0.16
C MET A 231 -8.49 5.16 -0.25
N THR A 232 -8.06 5.44 -1.47
CA THR A 232 -6.80 6.12 -1.76
C THR A 232 -7.08 7.58 -2.06
N LEU A 233 -6.40 8.45 -1.35
CA LEU A 233 -6.59 9.90 -1.34
C LEU A 233 -5.35 10.58 -1.88
N TYR A 234 -5.53 11.55 -2.73
CA TYR A 234 -4.45 12.28 -3.39
C TYR A 234 -4.44 13.74 -2.95
N ALA A 235 -3.26 14.24 -2.59
CA ALA A 235 -3.06 15.67 -2.33
C ALA A 235 -3.27 16.47 -3.62
N LEU A 236 -4.15 17.45 -3.60
CA LEU A 236 -4.32 18.41 -4.69
C LEU A 236 -3.81 19.80 -4.30
N PHE A 237 -3.30 20.49 -5.31
CA PHE A 237 -2.69 21.80 -5.18
C PHE A 237 -3.18 22.74 -6.27
N GLU A 238 -3.53 23.97 -5.89
CA GLU A 238 -3.91 25.03 -6.81
C GLU A 238 -2.90 26.17 -6.81
N THR A 239 -2.82 26.87 -7.93
CA THR A 239 -2.12 28.16 -7.97
C THR A 239 -3.07 29.20 -7.39
N PRO A 240 -2.68 29.97 -6.35
CA PRO A 240 -3.54 31.02 -5.83
C PRO A 240 -3.94 31.94 -6.96
N SER A 241 -5.24 32.14 -7.15
CA SER A 241 -5.73 33.19 -8.03
C SER A 241 -5.22 34.51 -7.46
N GLY A 242 -4.38 35.20 -8.23
CA GLY A 242 -3.86 36.50 -7.82
C GLY A 242 -5.03 37.40 -7.43
N THR A 243 -4.97 37.94 -6.23
CA THR A 243 -5.80 39.09 -5.88
C THR A 243 -5.42 40.15 -6.90
N ASP A 244 -6.34 40.46 -7.82
CA ASP A 244 -6.25 41.68 -8.62
C ASP A 244 -6.01 42.83 -7.63
N ALA A 245 -4.78 43.30 -7.59
CA ALA A 245 -4.46 44.56 -6.97
C ALA A 245 -5.15 45.65 -7.80
N THR A 246 -6.40 45.92 -7.49
CA THR A 246 -7.02 47.14 -7.94
C THR A 246 -6.40 48.29 -7.13
N GLU A 247 -5.60 49.09 -7.83
CA GLU A 247 -5.22 50.43 -7.43
C GLU A 247 -6.43 51.31 -7.13
#